data_b1d646a62a23b83272a92359124ea2f3
#
_entry.id   b1d646a62a23b83272a92359124ea2f3
#
_cell.length_a   1.000
_cell.length_b   1.000
_cell.length_c   1.000
_cell.angle_alpha   90.00
_cell.angle_beta   90.00
_cell.angle_gamma   90.00
#
_symmetry.space_group_name_H-M   'P 1'
#
loop_
_entity.id
_entity.type
_entity.pdbx_description
1 polymer ?
#
loop_
_entity_poly.entity_id
_entity_poly.type
_entity_poly.pdbx_seq_one_letter_code
_entity_poly.pdbx_strand_id
1 'polypeptide(L)'
;MSNIRQEMPVLARHEGDWIGTYTLVDLEGKILDKHESHLSCQFPDNSLDSYYQINRYKWSDGKQEEHKFPGMYRDKTLWFDTERIQGKAWEVDNSTLILWFSYKTAPAMYLYEMIQISPDNNHRARTWQWFKNHQIYQRTLIQEQRLS
;
A
#
# COMPACT_ATOMS: atom_id res chain seq x y z
N MET A 1 13.39 -18.10 -8.41
CA MET A 1 13.00 -17.57 -7.09
C MET A 1 13.53 -16.16 -6.92
N SER A 2 12.76 -15.31 -6.34
CA SER A 2 13.22 -13.95 -6.11
C SER A 2 13.96 -13.85 -4.78
N ASN A 3 14.94 -12.93 -4.72
CA ASN A 3 15.65 -12.61 -3.49
C ASN A 3 14.99 -11.47 -2.72
N ILE A 4 13.70 -11.28 -2.92
CA ILE A 4 12.99 -10.11 -2.42
C ILE A 4 13.10 -9.96 -0.89
N ARG A 5 12.99 -11.06 -0.14
CA ARG A 5 13.10 -10.99 1.32
C ARG A 5 14.47 -10.56 1.79
N GLN A 6 15.53 -10.92 1.07
CA GLN A 6 16.90 -10.56 1.40
C GLN A 6 17.23 -9.13 0.98
N GLU A 7 16.78 -8.75 -0.22
CA GLU A 7 17.12 -7.46 -0.81
C GLU A 7 16.20 -6.33 -0.35
N MET A 8 15.01 -6.68 0.16
CA MET A 8 14.05 -5.72 0.71
C MET A 8 13.60 -6.18 2.10
N PRO A 9 14.52 -6.15 3.10
CA PRO A 9 14.20 -6.68 4.43
C PRO A 9 13.13 -5.89 5.18
N VAL A 10 12.96 -4.61 4.91
CA VAL A 10 11.87 -3.83 5.50
C VAL A 10 10.54 -4.28 4.92
N LEU A 11 10.45 -4.44 3.60
CA LEU A 11 9.24 -4.96 2.97
C LEU A 11 8.90 -6.36 3.52
N ALA A 12 9.91 -7.21 3.72
CA ALA A 12 9.71 -8.57 4.24
C ALA A 12 9.00 -8.60 5.61
N ARG A 13 9.19 -7.57 6.43
CA ARG A 13 8.56 -7.47 7.74
C ARG A 13 7.05 -7.25 7.65
N HIS A 14 6.54 -6.84 6.49
CA HIS A 14 5.11 -6.62 6.28
C HIS A 14 4.34 -7.89 5.89
N GLU A 15 5.01 -9.00 5.73
CA GLU A 15 4.36 -10.27 5.38
C GLU A 15 3.30 -10.65 6.41
N GLY A 16 2.10 -11.00 5.95
CA GLY A 16 1.00 -11.41 6.81
C GLY A 16 -0.25 -10.56 6.61
N ASP A 17 -1.12 -10.57 7.60
CA ASP A 17 -2.41 -9.91 7.53
C ASP A 17 -2.45 -8.71 8.48
N TRP A 18 -3.11 -7.63 8.00
CA TRP A 18 -3.21 -6.37 8.72
C TRP A 18 -4.66 -5.92 8.74
N ILE A 19 -5.13 -5.53 9.92
CA ILE A 19 -6.46 -4.92 10.08
C ILE A 19 -6.29 -3.46 10.47
N GLY A 20 -7.19 -2.61 9.99
CA GLY A 20 -7.06 -1.19 10.30
C GLY A 20 -8.20 -0.36 9.74
N THR A 21 -7.93 0.94 9.71
CA THR A 21 -8.89 1.93 9.22
C THR A 21 -8.24 2.84 8.19
N TYR A 22 -9.02 3.18 7.18
CA TYR A 22 -8.68 4.17 6.16
C TYR A 22 -9.56 5.40 6.38
N THR A 23 -8.93 6.56 6.51
CA THR A 23 -9.62 7.83 6.66
C THR A 23 -9.19 8.76 5.55
N LEU A 24 -10.10 9.10 4.66
CA LEU A 24 -9.85 10.04 3.57
C LEU A 24 -10.19 11.45 4.06
N VAL A 25 -9.24 12.37 3.93
CA VAL A 25 -9.41 13.75 4.38
C VAL A 25 -9.08 14.72 3.25
N ASP A 26 -9.76 15.86 3.23
CA ASP A 26 -9.37 16.95 2.33
C ASP A 26 -8.19 17.75 2.91
N LEU A 27 -7.75 18.78 2.19
CA LEU A 27 -6.58 19.55 2.62
C LEU A 27 -6.81 20.37 3.88
N GLU A 28 -8.06 20.58 4.27
CA GLU A 28 -8.42 21.29 5.48
C GLU A 28 -8.62 20.35 6.67
N GLY A 29 -8.48 19.02 6.45
CA GLY A 29 -8.64 18.03 7.50
C GLY A 29 -10.06 17.49 7.66
N LYS A 30 -10.98 17.88 6.79
CA LYS A 30 -12.35 17.36 6.84
C LYS A 30 -12.36 15.91 6.37
N ILE A 31 -13.05 15.05 7.14
CA ILE A 31 -13.20 13.64 6.79
C ILE A 31 -14.20 13.51 5.65
N LEU A 32 -13.76 12.93 4.53
CA LEU A 32 -14.57 12.68 3.34
C LEU A 32 -15.11 11.26 3.30
N ASP A 33 -14.35 10.30 3.85
CA ASP A 33 -14.72 8.89 3.87
C ASP A 33 -13.93 8.17 4.96
N LYS A 34 -14.52 7.12 5.53
CA LYS A 34 -13.85 6.27 6.51
C LYS A 34 -14.35 4.85 6.36
N HIS A 35 -13.42 3.88 6.34
CA HIS A 35 -13.80 2.49 6.26
C HIS A 35 -12.78 1.60 6.94
N GLU A 36 -13.17 0.35 7.20
CA GLU A 36 -12.30 -0.67 7.76
C GLU A 36 -11.58 -1.42 6.64
N SER A 37 -10.44 -2.00 6.97
CA SER A 37 -9.62 -2.72 6.01
C SER A 37 -9.05 -4.01 6.60
N HIS A 38 -8.84 -4.99 5.72
CA HIS A 38 -8.07 -6.19 5.99
C HIS A 38 -7.17 -6.42 4.78
N LEU A 39 -5.87 -6.23 4.97
CA LEU A 39 -4.87 -6.41 3.93
C LEU A 39 -4.08 -7.69 4.18
N SER A 40 -3.78 -8.41 3.09
CA SER A 40 -2.89 -9.56 3.11
C SER A 40 -1.68 -9.26 2.23
N CYS A 41 -0.48 -9.34 2.82
CA CYS A 41 0.79 -9.13 2.11
C CYS A 41 1.49 -10.48 2.02
N GLN A 42 1.74 -10.95 0.80
CA GLN A 42 2.24 -12.29 0.54
C GLN A 42 3.48 -12.27 -0.37
N PHE A 43 4.34 -13.25 -0.18
CA PHE A 43 5.54 -13.45 -0.99
C PHE A 43 5.45 -14.85 -1.62
N PRO A 44 4.72 -15.01 -2.74
CA PRO A 44 4.52 -16.34 -3.34
C PRO A 44 5.83 -16.88 -3.92
N ASP A 45 6.18 -18.12 -3.55
CA ASP A 45 7.45 -18.73 -3.98
C ASP A 45 7.39 -19.35 -5.37
N ASN A 46 6.21 -19.75 -5.82
CA ASN A 46 6.01 -20.49 -7.07
C ASN A 46 5.24 -19.70 -8.12
N SER A 47 5.34 -18.37 -8.09
CA SER A 47 4.63 -17.48 -8.99
C SER A 47 5.61 -16.60 -9.75
N LEU A 48 5.18 -16.06 -10.89
CA LEU A 48 5.91 -15.01 -11.59
C LEU A 48 5.94 -13.73 -10.77
N ASP A 49 4.95 -13.54 -9.90
CA ASP A 49 4.88 -12.39 -9.01
C ASP A 49 5.76 -12.64 -7.79
N SER A 50 6.62 -11.68 -7.48
CA SER A 50 7.47 -11.75 -6.28
C SER A 50 6.72 -11.35 -5.02
N TYR A 51 5.63 -10.61 -5.18
CA TYR A 51 4.84 -10.04 -4.11
C TYR A 51 3.38 -10.03 -4.54
N TYR A 52 2.48 -10.24 -3.59
CA TYR A 52 1.06 -10.21 -3.87
C TYR A 52 0.31 -9.61 -2.70
N GLN A 53 -0.46 -8.57 -2.96
CA GLN A 53 -1.22 -7.90 -1.91
C GLN A 53 -2.70 -7.91 -2.25
N ILE A 54 -3.52 -8.22 -1.25
CA ILE A 54 -4.97 -8.16 -1.37
C ILE A 54 -5.48 -7.16 -0.35
N ASN A 55 -6.19 -6.14 -0.83
CA ASN A 55 -6.83 -5.14 0.01
C ASN A 55 -8.33 -5.41 0.04
N ARG A 56 -8.88 -5.60 1.24
CA ARG A 56 -10.31 -5.79 1.45
C ARG A 56 -10.83 -4.64 2.29
N TYR A 57 -11.87 -3.99 1.81
CA TYR A 57 -12.46 -2.81 2.45
C TYR A 57 -13.91 -3.06 2.80
N LYS A 58 -14.35 -2.51 3.95
CA LYS A 58 -15.73 -2.61 4.40
C LYS A 58 -16.18 -1.30 5.01
N TRP A 59 -17.28 -0.77 4.51
CA TRP A 59 -17.91 0.46 5.03
C TRP A 59 -19.03 0.12 6.01
N SER A 60 -19.41 1.09 6.84
CA SER A 60 -20.43 0.91 7.87
C SER A 60 -21.82 0.58 7.30
N ASP A 61 -22.09 0.95 6.05
CA ASP A 61 -23.35 0.64 5.35
C ASP A 61 -23.38 -0.78 4.76
N GLY A 62 -22.29 -1.55 4.93
CA GLY A 62 -22.17 -2.90 4.41
C GLY A 62 -21.51 -3.01 3.04
N LYS A 63 -21.22 -1.88 2.40
CA LYS A 63 -20.46 -1.92 1.13
C LYS A 63 -19.11 -2.56 1.33
N GLN A 64 -18.69 -3.39 0.37
CA GLN A 64 -17.38 -4.06 0.39
C GLN A 64 -16.69 -3.90 -0.95
N GLU A 65 -15.35 -3.83 -0.90
CA GLU A 65 -14.50 -3.83 -2.09
C GLU A 65 -13.28 -4.72 -1.85
N GLU A 66 -12.77 -5.29 -2.92
CA GLU A 66 -11.53 -6.07 -2.90
C GLU A 66 -10.67 -5.66 -4.08
N HIS A 67 -9.39 -5.38 -3.82
CA HIS A 67 -8.41 -5.02 -4.85
C HIS A 67 -7.17 -5.88 -4.70
N LYS A 68 -6.60 -6.29 -5.82
CA LYS A 68 -5.42 -7.16 -5.88
C LYS A 68 -4.27 -6.42 -6.56
N PHE A 69 -3.08 -6.54 -5.95
CA PHE A 69 -1.88 -5.84 -6.40
C PHE A 69 -0.71 -6.84 -6.51
N PRO A 70 -0.56 -7.50 -7.66
CA PRO A 70 0.64 -8.30 -7.92
C PRO A 70 1.83 -7.38 -8.16
N GLY A 71 2.98 -7.74 -7.60
CA GLY A 71 4.20 -6.97 -7.73
C GLY A 71 5.38 -7.84 -8.14
N MET A 72 6.35 -7.24 -8.83
CA MET A 72 7.57 -7.91 -9.27
C MET A 72 8.79 -7.21 -8.70
N TYR A 73 9.69 -8.00 -8.13
CA TYR A 73 10.94 -7.49 -7.60
C TYR A 73 11.98 -7.33 -8.72
N ARG A 74 12.65 -6.17 -8.74
CA ARG A 74 13.81 -5.93 -9.60
C ARG A 74 14.65 -4.80 -9.02
N ASP A 75 15.95 -5.06 -8.79
CA ASP A 75 16.92 -4.05 -8.38
C ASP A 75 16.49 -3.25 -7.14
N LYS A 76 16.16 -3.97 -6.06
CA LYS A 76 15.75 -3.40 -4.76
C LYS A 76 14.51 -2.53 -4.85
N THR A 77 13.71 -2.79 -5.85
CA THR A 77 12.47 -2.07 -6.11
C THR A 77 11.35 -3.07 -6.38
N LEU A 78 10.19 -2.81 -5.81
CA LEU A 78 8.99 -3.58 -6.09
C LEU A 78 8.19 -2.82 -7.15
N TRP A 79 7.92 -3.46 -8.28
CA TRP A 79 7.23 -2.87 -9.41
C TRP A 79 5.81 -3.38 -9.51
N PHE A 80 4.87 -2.47 -9.77
CA PHE A 80 3.48 -2.79 -10.04
C PHE A 80 3.13 -2.36 -11.44
N ASP A 81 2.53 -3.27 -12.20
CA ASP A 81 2.06 -3.00 -13.56
C ASP A 81 0.85 -3.87 -13.81
N THR A 82 -0.33 -3.33 -13.54
CA THR A 82 -1.61 -4.01 -13.73
C THR A 82 -2.40 -3.30 -14.82
N GLU A 83 -3.62 -3.77 -15.09
CA GLU A 83 -4.50 -3.09 -16.05
C GLU A 83 -4.88 -1.68 -15.58
N ARG A 84 -4.87 -1.45 -14.27
CA ARG A 84 -5.36 -0.21 -13.66
C ARG A 84 -4.26 0.76 -13.28
N ILE A 85 -3.13 0.24 -12.78
CA ILE A 85 -2.08 1.08 -12.19
C ILE A 85 -0.70 0.69 -12.72
N GLN A 86 0.22 1.63 -12.61
CA GLN A 86 1.65 1.38 -12.73
C GLN A 86 2.36 2.16 -11.64
N GLY A 87 3.40 1.56 -11.07
CA GLY A 87 4.12 2.21 -9.99
C GLY A 87 5.23 1.37 -9.41
N LYS A 88 5.79 1.85 -8.30
CA LYS A 88 6.92 1.20 -7.66
C LYS A 88 6.99 1.55 -6.18
N ALA A 89 7.64 0.66 -5.42
CA ALA A 89 7.91 0.87 -4.00
C ALA A 89 9.38 0.56 -3.70
N TRP A 90 9.96 1.31 -2.78
CA TRP A 90 11.36 1.11 -2.38
C TRP A 90 11.54 1.46 -0.92
N GLU A 91 12.61 0.93 -0.31
CA GLU A 91 12.95 1.19 1.09
C GLU A 91 13.82 2.44 1.20
N VAL A 92 13.54 3.29 2.19
CA VAL A 92 14.32 4.50 2.43
C VAL A 92 15.12 4.45 3.73
N ASP A 93 14.67 3.66 4.70
CA ASP A 93 15.38 3.42 5.96
C ASP A 93 14.90 2.12 6.60
N ASN A 94 15.28 1.86 7.86
CA ASN A 94 15.00 0.60 8.54
C ASN A 94 13.53 0.37 8.87
N SER A 95 12.67 1.36 8.69
CA SER A 95 11.25 1.25 9.05
C SER A 95 10.30 1.78 7.99
N THR A 96 10.81 2.35 6.89
CA THR A 96 10.00 3.14 5.97
C THR A 96 10.13 2.67 4.53
N LEU A 97 8.98 2.50 3.89
CA LEU A 97 8.86 2.30 2.45
C LEU A 97 8.16 3.51 1.85
N ILE A 98 8.57 3.87 0.64
CA ILE A 98 7.86 4.85 -0.18
C ILE A 98 7.29 4.11 -1.37
N LEU A 99 6.05 4.43 -1.72
CA LEU A 99 5.37 3.88 -2.88
C LEU A 99 4.83 5.04 -3.72
N TRP A 100 4.95 4.92 -5.02
CA TRP A 100 4.33 5.83 -5.97
C TRP A 100 3.58 5.01 -7.01
N PHE A 101 2.36 5.41 -7.34
CA PHE A 101 1.73 4.86 -8.53
C PHE A 101 0.76 5.86 -9.17
N SER A 102 0.50 5.62 -10.47
CA SER A 102 -0.46 6.39 -11.24
C SER A 102 -1.52 5.44 -11.81
N TYR A 103 -2.66 6.02 -12.15
CA TYR A 103 -3.77 5.28 -12.79
C TYR A 103 -3.62 5.35 -14.30
N LYS A 104 -3.63 4.19 -14.96
CA LYS A 104 -3.46 4.14 -16.43
C LYS A 104 -4.59 4.80 -17.19
N THR A 105 -5.81 4.78 -16.63
CA THR A 105 -6.98 5.41 -17.24
C THR A 105 -7.09 6.91 -16.95
N ALA A 106 -6.29 7.40 -15.99
CA ALA A 106 -6.26 8.80 -15.59
C ALA A 106 -4.84 9.19 -15.19
N PRO A 107 -3.90 9.33 -16.16
CA PRO A 107 -2.48 9.50 -15.83
C PRO A 107 -2.15 10.79 -15.11
N ALA A 108 -3.03 11.78 -15.14
CA ALA A 108 -2.87 12.99 -14.33
C ALA A 108 -3.14 12.76 -12.85
N MET A 109 -3.69 11.59 -12.47
CA MET A 109 -3.95 11.21 -11.08
C MET A 109 -2.91 10.20 -10.62
N TYR A 110 -2.21 10.55 -9.55
CA TYR A 110 -1.20 9.68 -8.96
C TYR A 110 -1.15 9.92 -7.45
N LEU A 111 -0.45 9.04 -6.74
CA LEU A 111 -0.26 9.21 -5.31
C LEU A 111 1.16 8.84 -4.91
N TYR A 112 1.60 9.43 -3.82
CA TYR A 112 2.74 8.96 -3.04
C TYR A 112 2.24 8.39 -1.73
N GLU A 113 2.79 7.26 -1.34
CA GLU A 113 2.47 6.65 -0.06
C GLU A 113 3.74 6.51 0.77
N MET A 114 3.67 6.88 2.04
CA MET A 114 4.69 6.55 3.03
C MET A 114 4.14 5.45 3.92
N ILE A 115 4.93 4.37 4.07
CA ILE A 115 4.54 3.20 4.85
C ILE A 115 5.60 3.02 5.95
N GLN A 116 5.18 3.09 7.22
CA GLN A 116 6.07 2.88 8.35
C GLN A 116 5.61 1.71 9.20
N ILE A 117 6.56 0.88 9.61
CA ILE A 117 6.30 -0.29 10.46
C ILE A 117 7.01 -0.09 11.81
N SER A 118 6.33 -0.48 12.90
CA SER A 118 6.88 -0.37 14.25
C SER A 118 8.03 -1.36 14.48
N PRO A 119 8.91 -1.10 15.47
CA PRO A 119 10.03 -2.01 15.75
C PRO A 119 9.61 -3.44 16.08
N ASP A 120 8.44 -3.64 16.68
CA ASP A 120 7.92 -4.96 17.02
C ASP A 120 7.18 -5.64 15.87
N ASN A 121 7.08 -5.00 14.71
CA ASN A 121 6.40 -5.49 13.52
C ASN A 121 4.88 -5.63 13.66
N ASN A 122 4.27 -5.07 14.71
CA ASN A 122 2.84 -5.29 14.99
C ASN A 122 1.95 -4.13 14.63
N HIS A 123 2.53 -2.96 14.33
CA HIS A 123 1.77 -1.76 13.97
C HIS A 123 2.38 -1.12 12.75
N ARG A 124 1.52 -0.54 11.91
CA ARG A 124 2.03 0.31 10.83
C ARG A 124 1.11 1.50 10.60
N ALA A 125 1.71 2.59 10.18
CA ALA A 125 1.03 3.82 9.77
C ALA A 125 1.34 4.05 8.31
N ARG A 126 0.31 4.34 7.53
CA ARG A 126 0.47 4.62 6.11
C ARG A 126 -0.27 5.90 5.77
N THR A 127 0.34 6.73 4.93
CA THR A 127 -0.28 7.97 4.47
C THR A 127 -0.18 8.05 2.97
N TRP A 128 -1.30 8.37 2.32
CA TRP A 128 -1.36 8.59 0.88
C TRP A 128 -1.55 10.08 0.62
N GLN A 129 -0.69 10.63 -0.23
CA GLN A 129 -0.85 11.99 -0.73
C GLN A 129 -1.36 11.90 -2.17
N TRP A 130 -2.59 12.34 -2.40
CA TRP A 130 -3.24 12.23 -3.70
C TRP A 130 -2.99 13.48 -4.52
N PHE A 131 -2.58 13.29 -5.78
CA PHE A 131 -2.28 14.37 -6.71
C PHE A 131 -3.15 14.27 -7.95
N LYS A 132 -3.54 15.43 -8.45
CA LYS A 132 -4.25 15.58 -9.71
C LYS A 132 -3.66 16.78 -10.43
N ASN A 133 -3.16 16.59 -11.66
CA ASN A 133 -2.49 17.64 -12.41
C ASN A 133 -1.35 18.30 -11.60
N HIS A 134 -0.56 17.48 -10.90
CA HIS A 134 0.59 17.92 -10.09
C HIS A 134 0.23 18.79 -8.88
N GLN A 135 -1.02 18.75 -8.44
CA GLN A 135 -1.46 19.44 -7.22
C GLN A 135 -2.07 18.44 -6.26
N ILE A 136 -1.65 18.51 -4.99
CA ILE A 136 -2.26 17.69 -3.94
C ILE A 136 -3.70 18.15 -3.73
N TYR A 137 -4.62 17.19 -3.55
CA TYR A 137 -6.02 17.53 -3.33
C TYR A 137 -6.69 16.77 -2.19
N GLN A 138 -6.08 15.67 -1.72
CA GLN A 138 -6.62 14.92 -0.57
C GLN A 138 -5.54 13.98 -0.05
N ARG A 139 -5.77 13.43 1.15
CA ARG A 139 -4.89 12.47 1.79
C ARG A 139 -5.69 11.30 2.36
N THR A 140 -5.08 10.12 2.40
CA THR A 140 -5.62 8.98 3.11
C THR A 140 -4.72 8.67 4.29
N LEU A 141 -5.29 8.58 5.48
CA LEU A 141 -4.58 8.25 6.71
C LEU A 141 -4.97 6.83 7.10
N ILE A 142 -3.97 5.96 7.25
CA ILE A 142 -4.19 4.54 7.49
C ILE A 142 -3.44 4.12 8.74
N GLN A 143 -4.15 3.49 9.67
CA GLN A 143 -3.56 2.88 10.85
C GLN A 143 -3.91 1.41 10.88
N GLU A 144 -2.91 0.56 11.09
CA GLU A 144 -3.09 -0.88 11.00
C GLU A 144 -2.37 -1.60 12.13
N GLN A 145 -2.94 -2.74 12.50
CA GLN A 145 -2.39 -3.66 13.48
C GLN A 145 -2.30 -5.04 12.85
N ARG A 146 -1.21 -5.75 13.15
CA ARG A 146 -1.04 -7.11 12.65
C ARG A 146 -2.10 -8.01 13.24
N LEU A 147 -2.72 -8.79 12.39
CA LEU A 147 -3.64 -9.85 12.79
C LEU A 147 -2.82 -11.09 13.09
N SER A 148 -2.85 -11.51 14.34
CA SER A 148 -2.10 -12.69 14.78
C SER A 148 -2.87 -13.97 14.57
#